data_535db4fc35eae6580b1eb053d6e1634f
#
_entry.id   535db4fc35eae6580b1eb053d6e1634f
#
_cell.length_a   1.000
_cell.length_b   1.000
_cell.length_c   1.000
_cell.angle_alpha   90.00
_cell.angle_beta   90.00
_cell.angle_gamma   90.00
#
_symmetry.space_group_name_H-M   'P 1'
#
loop_
_entity.id
_entity.type
_entity.pdbx_description
1 polymer ?
#
loop_
_entity_poly.entity_id
_entity_poly.type
_entity_poly.pdbx_seq_one_letter_code
_entity_poly.pdbx_strand_id
1 'polypeptide(L)'
;VFASRFMPGHFLSPHHDEGKGKIGFVYSLSKFWRPEWGGALHFMRDDYKTVTRIISPVYNRLTLFDIPSRNGIPHFVSHVVPGANVKRLSVTGWFD
;
A
#
# COMPACT_ATOMS: atom_id res chain seq x y z
N VAL A 1 -12.82 -5.94 3.39
CA VAL A 1 -12.34 -4.64 3.92
C VAL A 1 -11.53 -4.90 5.18
N PHE A 2 -10.33 -4.33 5.22
CA PHE A 2 -9.42 -4.49 6.35
C PHE A 2 -8.97 -3.14 6.87
N ALA A 3 -8.97 -2.97 8.18
CA ALA A 3 -8.31 -1.84 8.82
C ALA A 3 -6.91 -2.30 9.25
N SER A 4 -5.88 -1.53 8.89
CA SER A 4 -4.49 -1.87 9.17
C SER A 4 -3.82 -0.77 9.99
N ARG A 5 -2.95 -1.20 10.89
CA ARG A 5 -2.14 -0.31 11.73
C ARG A 5 -0.70 -0.80 11.67
N PHE A 6 0.15 -0.03 11.00
CA PHE A 6 1.57 -0.36 10.91
C PHE A 6 2.37 0.46 11.92
N MET A 7 3.13 -0.23 12.73
CA MET A 7 4.06 0.34 13.71
C MET A 7 5.48 0.26 13.14
N PRO A 8 6.48 0.91 13.77
CA PRO A 8 7.85 0.80 13.30
C PRO A 8 8.28 -0.64 13.05
N GLY A 9 8.91 -0.89 11.92
CA GLY A 9 9.33 -2.23 11.47
C GLY A 9 8.28 -3.00 10.70
N HIS A 10 7.02 -2.62 10.75
CA HIS A 10 5.96 -3.31 10.00
C HIS A 10 6.05 -2.97 8.51
N PHE A 11 5.71 -3.94 7.68
CA PHE A 11 5.72 -3.82 6.23
C PHE A 11 4.75 -4.85 5.63
N LEU A 12 4.51 -4.73 4.34
CA LEU A 12 3.76 -5.74 3.59
C LEU A 12 4.62 -6.17 2.41
N SER A 13 4.96 -7.46 2.36
CA SER A 13 5.85 -8.00 1.34
C SER A 13 5.22 -7.97 -0.06
N PRO A 14 6.04 -8.02 -1.12
CA PRO A 14 5.53 -8.02 -2.49
C PRO A 14 4.53 -9.15 -2.74
N HIS A 15 3.40 -8.81 -3.34
CA HIS A 15 2.31 -9.72 -3.67
C HIS A 15 1.45 -9.09 -4.75
N HIS A 16 0.50 -9.85 -5.27
CA HIS A 16 -0.57 -9.34 -6.13
C HIS A 16 -1.92 -9.78 -5.59
N ASP A 17 -2.98 -9.13 -6.07
CA ASP A 17 -4.35 -9.37 -5.60
C ASP A 17 -5.22 -10.04 -6.68
N GLU A 18 -4.60 -10.72 -7.64
CA GLU A 18 -5.33 -11.41 -8.69
C GLU A 18 -6.39 -12.34 -8.10
N GLY A 19 -7.61 -12.26 -8.61
CA GLY A 19 -8.74 -13.07 -8.13
C GLY A 19 -9.49 -12.50 -6.93
N LYS A 20 -9.04 -11.38 -6.35
CA LYS A 20 -9.68 -10.79 -5.17
C LYS A 20 -10.81 -9.82 -5.52
N GLY A 21 -10.87 -9.35 -6.76
CA GLY A 21 -11.83 -8.39 -7.23
C GLY A 21 -11.33 -7.74 -8.51
N LYS A 22 -11.99 -6.71 -8.98
CA LYS A 22 -11.57 -5.97 -10.17
C LYS A 22 -10.84 -4.69 -9.85
N ILE A 23 -11.12 -4.11 -8.70
CA ILE A 23 -10.49 -2.86 -8.25
C ILE A 23 -10.08 -3.03 -6.80
N GLY A 24 -8.82 -2.70 -6.52
CA GLY A 24 -8.32 -2.59 -5.17
C GLY A 24 -8.33 -1.15 -4.71
N PHE A 25 -8.42 -0.94 -3.40
CA PHE A 25 -8.33 0.40 -2.84
C PHE A 25 -7.52 0.42 -1.55
N VAL A 26 -6.86 1.55 -1.34
CA VAL A 26 -6.18 1.87 -0.08
C VAL A 26 -6.59 3.28 0.32
N TYR A 27 -7.16 3.41 1.50
CA TYR A 27 -7.56 4.70 2.05
C TYR A 27 -6.67 5.04 3.25
N SER A 28 -5.88 6.10 3.13
CA SER A 28 -4.88 6.48 4.12
C SER A 28 -5.49 7.40 5.17
N LEU A 29 -5.30 7.06 6.44
CA LEU A 29 -5.92 7.74 7.57
C LEU A 29 -4.91 8.32 8.57
N SER A 30 -3.62 8.29 8.28
CA SER A 30 -2.59 8.83 9.17
C SER A 30 -2.40 10.32 8.94
N LYS A 31 -2.79 11.14 9.91
CA LYS A 31 -2.49 12.57 9.88
C LYS A 31 -1.01 12.82 10.11
N PHE A 32 -0.46 13.86 9.46
CA PHE A 32 0.91 14.32 9.67
C PHE A 32 1.98 13.27 9.31
N TRP A 33 1.68 12.35 8.38
CA TRP A 33 2.66 11.37 7.92
C TRP A 33 3.78 12.06 7.15
N ARG A 34 5.01 11.69 7.45
CA ARG A 34 6.21 12.26 6.79
C ARG A 34 6.75 11.26 5.76
N PRO A 35 7.16 11.73 4.56
CA PRO A 35 7.66 10.82 3.51
C PRO A 35 8.84 9.96 3.94
N GLU A 36 9.73 10.50 4.76
CA GLU A 36 10.91 9.78 5.22
C GLU A 36 10.60 8.65 6.21
N TRP A 37 9.37 8.53 6.67
CA TRP A 37 8.97 7.46 7.58
C TRP A 37 8.70 6.12 6.88
N GLY A 38 8.75 6.06 5.55
CA GLY A 38 8.44 4.85 4.80
C GLY A 38 6.94 4.57 4.77
N GLY A 39 6.57 3.30 4.75
CA GLY A 39 5.16 2.92 4.71
C GLY A 39 4.44 3.27 3.42
N ALA A 40 5.17 3.53 2.35
CA ALA A 40 4.60 3.90 1.06
C ALA A 40 4.21 2.67 0.25
N LEU A 41 3.15 2.79 -0.52
CA LEU A 41 2.70 1.76 -1.44
C LEU A 41 3.53 1.84 -2.71
N HIS A 42 4.18 0.73 -3.06
CA HIS A 42 5.04 0.60 -4.24
C HIS A 42 4.40 -0.36 -5.22
N PHE A 43 4.15 0.09 -6.44
CA PHE A 43 3.74 -0.79 -7.53
C PHE A 43 4.96 -1.20 -8.34
N MET A 44 4.97 -2.44 -8.81
CA MET A 44 6.12 -3.03 -9.51
C MET A 44 5.71 -3.65 -10.84
N ARG A 45 6.72 -3.87 -11.70
CA ARG A 45 6.57 -4.75 -12.86
C ARG A 45 6.52 -6.20 -12.42
N ASP A 46 6.16 -7.08 -13.35
CA ASP A 46 6.06 -8.53 -13.09
C ASP A 46 7.38 -9.18 -12.67
N ASP A 47 8.51 -8.50 -12.89
CA ASP A 47 9.82 -8.99 -12.49
C ASP A 47 10.04 -8.94 -10.95
N TYR A 48 9.14 -8.30 -10.20
CA TYR A 48 9.26 -8.09 -8.75
C TYR A 48 10.53 -7.32 -8.35
N LYS A 49 11.08 -6.52 -9.26
CA LYS A 49 12.31 -5.76 -9.05
C LYS A 49 12.17 -4.29 -9.44
N THR A 50 11.38 -4.00 -10.47
CA THR A 50 11.27 -2.65 -11.02
C THR A 50 10.05 -1.95 -10.44
N VAL A 51 10.28 -0.91 -9.64
CA VAL A 51 9.19 -0.07 -9.11
C VAL A 51 8.75 0.90 -10.19
N THR A 52 7.44 0.92 -10.46
CA THR A 52 6.85 1.81 -11.47
C THR A 52 6.20 3.03 -10.86
N ARG A 53 5.75 2.93 -9.60
CA ARG A 53 5.05 4.03 -8.94
C ARG A 53 5.13 3.88 -7.42
N ILE A 54 5.29 5.02 -6.74
CA ILE A 54 5.30 5.09 -5.28
C ILE A 54 4.22 6.07 -4.83
N ILE A 55 3.39 5.64 -3.89
CA ILE A 55 2.30 6.46 -3.35
C ILE A 55 2.47 6.55 -1.84
N SER A 56 2.75 7.74 -1.35
CA SER A 56 2.85 8.01 0.09
C SER A 56 1.48 7.95 0.76
N PRO A 57 1.40 7.53 2.02
CA PRO A 57 0.14 7.45 2.74
C PRO A 57 -0.30 8.83 3.27
N VAL A 58 -0.60 9.73 2.36
CA VAL A 58 -1.09 11.07 2.69
C VAL A 58 -2.48 10.96 3.30
N TYR A 59 -2.74 11.71 4.37
CA TYR A 59 -4.02 11.69 5.05
C TYR A 59 -5.18 11.96 4.09
N ASN A 60 -6.22 11.17 4.22
CA ASN A 60 -7.45 11.27 3.41
C ASN A 60 -7.22 11.01 1.91
N ARG A 61 -6.15 10.30 1.56
CA ARG A 61 -5.91 9.89 0.17
C ARG A 61 -6.55 8.53 -0.08
N LEU A 62 -7.38 8.47 -1.11
CA LEU A 62 -7.91 7.21 -1.62
C LEU A 62 -7.14 6.84 -2.88
N THR A 63 -6.50 5.68 -2.86
CA THR A 63 -5.81 5.12 -4.02
C THR A 63 -6.64 3.98 -4.57
N LEU A 64 -6.98 4.05 -5.85
CA LEU A 64 -7.68 2.99 -6.57
C LEU A 64 -6.73 2.41 -7.60
N PHE A 65 -6.76 1.10 -7.77
CA PHE A 65 -5.92 0.44 -8.78
C PHE A 65 -6.65 -0.75 -9.38
N ASP A 66 -6.42 -0.96 -10.68
CA ASP A 66 -7.00 -2.07 -11.41
C ASP A 66 -6.40 -3.39 -10.94
N ILE A 67 -7.24 -4.42 -10.88
CA ILE A 67 -6.79 -5.79 -10.67
C ILE A 67 -7.13 -6.55 -11.95
N PRO A 68 -6.16 -6.73 -12.86
CA PRO A 68 -6.39 -7.49 -14.09
C PRO A 68 -6.75 -8.94 -13.77
N SER A 69 -7.53 -9.57 -14.66
CA SER A 69 -7.89 -10.97 -14.49
C SER A 69 -6.69 -11.92 -14.59
N ARG A 70 -5.60 -11.45 -15.22
CA ARG A 70 -4.33 -12.17 -15.35
C ARG A 70 -3.19 -11.19 -15.14
N ASN A 71 -2.04 -11.72 -14.69
CA ASN A 71 -0.83 -10.92 -14.46
C ASN A 71 -1.11 -9.76 -13.50
N GLY A 72 -1.61 -10.10 -12.33
CA GLY A 72 -1.87 -9.11 -11.29
C GLY A 72 -0.63 -8.22 -11.05
N ILE A 73 -0.87 -6.94 -10.73
CA ILE A 73 0.20 -5.97 -10.54
C ILE A 73 0.83 -6.18 -9.17
N PRO A 74 2.12 -6.58 -9.11
CA PRO A 74 2.79 -6.74 -7.82
C PRO A 74 2.92 -5.40 -7.09
N HIS A 75 2.77 -5.45 -5.79
CA HIS A 75 2.92 -4.25 -4.97
C HIS A 75 3.34 -4.63 -3.55
N PHE A 76 3.90 -3.68 -2.83
CA PHE A 76 4.30 -3.86 -1.45
C PHE A 76 4.20 -2.53 -0.69
N VAL A 77 4.23 -2.60 0.63
CA VAL A 77 4.31 -1.43 1.50
C VAL A 77 5.65 -1.47 2.20
N SER A 78 6.45 -0.41 2.02
CA SER A 78 7.79 -0.34 2.60
C SER A 78 7.74 -0.24 4.12
N HIS A 79 8.84 -0.62 4.76
CA HIS A 79 8.95 -0.61 6.22
C HIS A 79 8.71 0.77 6.80
N VAL A 80 7.94 0.82 7.88
CA VAL A 80 7.84 2.02 8.70
C VAL A 80 9.13 2.15 9.52
N VAL A 81 9.78 3.30 9.46
CA VAL A 81 11.07 3.49 10.13
C VAL A 81 10.90 3.62 11.64
N PRO A 82 11.96 3.31 12.42
CA PRO A 82 11.89 3.41 13.89
C PRO A 82 11.57 4.81 14.42
N GLY A 83 11.94 5.85 13.68
CA GLY A 83 11.69 7.24 14.09
C GLY A 83 10.28 7.76 13.86
N ALA A 84 9.41 6.97 13.24
CA ALA A 84 8.03 7.39 13.02
C ALA A 84 7.29 7.43 14.36
N ASN A 85 6.75 8.60 14.70
CA ASN A 85 6.02 8.79 15.96
C ASN A 85 4.51 8.78 15.78
N VAL A 86 4.03 8.45 14.58
CA VAL A 86 2.61 8.31 14.23
C VAL A 86 2.43 6.93 13.60
N LYS A 87 1.33 6.26 13.94
CA LYS A 87 1.01 4.95 13.36
C LYS A 87 0.51 5.12 11.94
N ARG A 88 0.92 4.21 11.03
CA ARG A 88 0.38 4.18 9.67
C ARG A 88 -0.96 3.45 9.69
N LEU A 89 -2.02 4.22 9.51
CA LEU A 89 -3.40 3.72 9.54
C LEU A 89 -3.98 3.72 8.13
N SER A 90 -4.60 2.63 7.75
CA SER A 90 -5.27 2.54 6.45
C SER A 90 -6.47 1.60 6.51
N VAL A 91 -7.38 1.80 5.57
CA VAL A 91 -8.46 0.86 5.27
C VAL A 91 -8.24 0.38 3.84
N THR A 92 -8.21 -0.93 3.66
CA THR A 92 -7.97 -1.55 2.35
C THR A 92 -9.06 -2.55 2.02
N GLY A 93 -9.22 -2.83 0.74
CA GLY A 93 -10.19 -3.82 0.30
C GLY A 93 -10.24 -3.92 -1.22
N TRP A 94 -11.25 -4.63 -1.68
CA TRP A 94 -11.47 -4.89 -3.11
C TRP A 94 -12.96 -4.80 -3.41
N PHE A 95 -13.28 -4.47 -4.66
CA PHE A 95 -14.66 -4.57 -5.16
C PHE A 95 -14.68 -4.92 -6.65
N ASP A 96 -15.81 -5.41 -7.09
CA ASP A 96 -16.00 -5.83 -8.49
C ASP A 96 -16.53 -4.70 -9.38
#